data_4fc9a938df06b2fdeb64b42c01281f7a
#
_entry.id   4fc9a938df06b2fdeb64b42c01281f7a
#
_cell.length_a   1.000
_cell.length_b   1.000
_cell.length_c   1.000
_cell.angle_alpha   90.00
_cell.angle_beta   90.00
_cell.angle_gamma   90.00
#
_symmetry.space_group_name_H-M   'P 1'
#
loop_
_entity.id
_entity.type
_entity.pdbx_description
1 polymer ?
#
loop_
_entity_poly.entity_id
_entity_poly.type
_entity_poly.pdbx_seq_one_letter_code
_entity_poly.pdbx_strand_id
1 'polypeptide(L)'
;MNRRPEEEINQELRQGAQYMSQRLIPTPGAIPKIPGTDIYGMTIPFNLIAGGDLISYVNFQARYDLDARIRTAAAQGQEAVARSLQRLKRSGGILVADVAGHEFTDAVRALMLQQAFYTAALYELDQNGEITVRLFEQVNTRFLKSATLRNLAAGRDLTSFITLIYGEISHTGRFRFVSAGHPPPLVFSREFDRFVEISPDRLVSYPPIGLQPSEDQADAGRYVRALGYKKRYTVNELNLMGQGDVLLLYTDGLFDLFSPYTQAQLERAVSAAKDGSAKDICEAIVRDRRGKAEQTDDLSLVVIKHC
;
A
#
# COMPACT_ATOMS: atom_id res chain seq x y z
N MET A 1 -4.00 -10.63 -45.25
CA MET A 1 -3.97 -10.34 -43.81
C MET A 1 -5.14 -9.43 -43.49
N ASN A 2 -6.25 -9.99 -42.97
CA ASN A 2 -7.39 -9.19 -42.53
C ASN A 2 -7.01 -8.36 -41.34
N ARG A 3 -6.94 -7.03 -41.48
CA ARG A 3 -6.83 -6.13 -40.32
C ARG A 3 -8.16 -6.18 -39.59
N ARG A 4 -8.13 -6.52 -38.29
CA ARG A 4 -9.31 -6.38 -37.43
C ARG A 4 -9.79 -4.93 -37.46
N PRO A 5 -11.10 -4.66 -37.42
CA PRO A 5 -11.60 -3.29 -37.28
C PRO A 5 -11.02 -2.62 -36.03
N GLU A 6 -10.68 -1.36 -36.13
CA GLU A 6 -10.10 -0.56 -35.03
C GLU A 6 -11.02 -0.51 -33.81
N GLU A 7 -12.32 -0.56 -34.03
CA GLU A 7 -13.34 -0.63 -32.96
C GLU A 7 -13.27 -1.92 -32.16
N GLU A 8 -13.03 -3.09 -32.77
CA GLU A 8 -12.88 -4.36 -32.08
C GLU A 8 -11.63 -4.36 -31.20
N ILE A 9 -10.51 -3.84 -31.71
CA ILE A 9 -9.25 -3.72 -30.94
C ILE A 9 -9.45 -2.79 -29.74
N ASN A 10 -10.11 -1.67 -29.94
CA ASN A 10 -10.40 -0.72 -28.86
C ASN A 10 -11.33 -1.30 -27.80
N GLN A 11 -12.30 -2.12 -28.20
CA GLN A 11 -13.21 -2.80 -27.28
C GLN A 11 -12.47 -3.88 -26.47
N GLU A 12 -11.62 -4.69 -27.10
CA GLU A 12 -10.77 -5.68 -26.42
C GLU A 12 -9.82 -5.01 -25.40
N LEU A 13 -9.19 -3.89 -25.78
CA LEU A 13 -8.32 -3.12 -24.89
C LEU A 13 -9.07 -2.58 -23.67
N ARG A 14 -10.28 -2.01 -23.87
CA ARG A 14 -11.11 -1.52 -22.76
C ARG A 14 -11.54 -2.64 -21.82
N GLN A 15 -11.97 -3.79 -22.37
CA GLN A 15 -12.33 -4.95 -21.57
C GLN A 15 -11.13 -5.50 -20.78
N GLY A 16 -9.95 -5.58 -21.42
CA GLY A 16 -8.70 -5.96 -20.77
C GLY A 16 -8.34 -5.02 -19.63
N ALA A 17 -8.43 -3.71 -19.85
CA ALA A 17 -8.17 -2.68 -18.84
C ALA A 17 -9.14 -2.82 -17.66
N GLN A 18 -10.43 -2.97 -17.92
CA GLN A 18 -11.45 -3.15 -16.88
C GLN A 18 -11.23 -4.45 -16.08
N TYR A 19 -10.88 -5.54 -16.75
CA TYR A 19 -10.55 -6.80 -16.08
C TYR A 19 -9.33 -6.67 -15.17
N MET A 20 -8.28 -5.98 -15.62
CA MET A 20 -7.08 -5.75 -14.82
C MET A 20 -7.36 -4.83 -13.62
N SER A 21 -8.12 -3.75 -13.83
CA SER A 21 -8.53 -2.83 -12.76
C SER A 21 -9.28 -3.56 -11.64
N GLN A 22 -10.20 -4.46 -11.98
CA GLN A 22 -10.92 -5.28 -10.99
C GLN A 22 -10.00 -6.17 -10.15
N ARG A 23 -8.79 -6.49 -10.64
CA ARG A 23 -7.78 -7.28 -9.90
C ARG A 23 -6.94 -6.42 -8.94
N LEU A 24 -6.88 -5.12 -9.16
CA LEU A 24 -6.23 -4.16 -8.27
C LEU A 24 -7.14 -3.74 -7.12
N ILE A 25 -8.45 -3.80 -7.31
CA ILE A 25 -9.42 -3.54 -6.24
C ILE A 25 -9.40 -4.71 -5.25
N PRO A 26 -9.36 -4.43 -3.93
CA PRO A 26 -9.40 -5.47 -2.92
C PRO A 26 -10.64 -6.36 -3.07
N THR A 27 -10.44 -7.65 -3.27
CA THR A 27 -11.56 -8.59 -3.37
C THR A 27 -12.24 -8.75 -2.01
N PRO A 28 -13.59 -8.83 -1.97
CA PRO A 28 -14.29 -9.20 -0.74
C PRO A 28 -13.72 -10.48 -0.14
N GLY A 29 -13.39 -10.47 1.15
CA GLY A 29 -12.76 -11.61 1.84
C GLY A 29 -11.22 -11.61 1.86
N ALA A 30 -10.57 -10.74 1.06
CA ALA A 30 -9.11 -10.55 1.15
C ALA A 30 -8.70 -9.75 2.41
N ILE A 31 -9.63 -8.95 2.94
CA ILE A 31 -9.37 -8.12 4.14
C ILE A 31 -9.11 -9.03 5.35
N PRO A 32 -7.99 -8.83 6.06
CA PRO A 32 -7.68 -9.62 7.25
C PRO A 32 -8.74 -9.44 8.33
N LYS A 33 -9.21 -10.55 8.90
CA LYS A 33 -10.09 -10.54 10.07
C LYS A 33 -9.22 -10.64 11.32
N ILE A 34 -8.98 -9.51 11.96
CA ILE A 34 -8.16 -9.43 13.16
C ILE A 34 -9.06 -9.10 14.35
N PRO A 35 -9.03 -9.89 15.45
CA PRO A 35 -9.81 -9.56 16.63
C PRO A 35 -9.53 -8.14 17.13
N GLY A 36 -10.58 -7.39 17.48
CA GLY A 36 -10.42 -6.01 17.96
C GLY A 36 -10.08 -4.99 16.87
N THR A 37 -10.26 -5.33 15.58
CA THR A 37 -9.95 -4.42 14.47
C THR A 37 -10.98 -4.55 13.37
N ASP A 38 -11.51 -3.43 12.91
CA ASP A 38 -12.37 -3.32 11.74
C ASP A 38 -11.60 -2.61 10.62
N ILE A 39 -11.54 -3.21 9.44
CA ILE A 39 -10.71 -2.73 8.31
C ILE A 39 -11.59 -2.63 7.07
N TYR A 40 -11.51 -1.50 6.40
CA TYR A 40 -12.14 -1.31 5.09
C TYR A 40 -11.26 -0.41 4.22
N GLY A 41 -11.22 -0.69 2.93
CA GLY A 41 -10.49 0.16 1.96
C GLY A 41 -11.21 0.23 0.63
N MET A 42 -10.99 1.34 -0.06
CA MET A 42 -11.59 1.67 -1.33
C MET A 42 -10.57 2.35 -2.24
N THR A 43 -10.58 1.99 -3.51
CA THR A 43 -9.84 2.67 -4.59
C THR A 43 -10.83 3.19 -5.61
N ILE A 44 -10.67 4.43 -6.03
CA ILE A 44 -11.49 5.12 -7.02
C ILE A 44 -10.57 5.63 -8.11
N PRO A 45 -10.49 4.94 -9.26
CA PRO A 45 -9.68 5.38 -10.38
C PRO A 45 -10.16 6.72 -10.95
N PHE A 46 -9.23 7.59 -11.34
CA PHE A 46 -9.53 8.88 -11.94
C PHE A 46 -10.25 8.73 -13.29
N ASN A 47 -9.75 7.85 -14.13
CA ASN A 47 -10.31 7.64 -15.49
C ASN A 47 -11.39 6.55 -15.55
N LEU A 48 -11.94 6.10 -14.41
CA LEU A 48 -13.02 5.11 -14.26
C LEU A 48 -12.70 3.70 -14.77
N ILE A 49 -11.54 3.45 -15.36
CA ILE A 49 -11.18 2.14 -15.94
C ILE A 49 -10.09 1.45 -15.14
N ALA A 50 -8.95 2.11 -14.97
CA ALA A 50 -7.80 1.59 -14.24
C ALA A 50 -6.90 2.76 -13.84
N GLY A 51 -6.24 2.65 -12.70
CA GLY A 51 -5.32 3.65 -12.19
C GLY A 51 -4.01 3.04 -11.69
N GLY A 52 -3.07 3.89 -11.29
CA GLY A 52 -1.80 3.51 -10.69
C GLY A 52 -1.92 3.08 -9.22
N ASP A 53 -3.02 3.42 -8.57
CA ASP A 53 -3.27 3.11 -7.17
C ASP A 53 -3.51 1.63 -6.91
N LEU A 54 -2.96 1.14 -5.81
CA LEU A 54 -3.07 -0.26 -5.38
C LEU A 54 -3.31 -0.35 -3.88
N ILE A 55 -4.37 -1.07 -3.49
CA ILE A 55 -4.52 -1.60 -2.13
C ILE A 55 -4.41 -3.12 -2.19
N SER A 56 -3.50 -3.70 -1.40
CA SER A 56 -3.39 -5.14 -1.24
C SER A 56 -3.38 -5.54 0.22
N TYR A 57 -4.12 -6.59 0.54
CA TYR A 57 -4.18 -7.15 1.89
C TYR A 57 -3.44 -8.46 1.98
N VAL A 58 -2.74 -8.67 3.08
CA VAL A 58 -2.15 -9.95 3.43
C VAL A 58 -2.92 -10.53 4.63
N ASN A 59 -3.94 -11.32 4.32
CA ASN A 59 -4.58 -12.16 5.33
C ASN A 59 -3.69 -13.39 5.55
N PHE A 60 -2.79 -13.30 6.53
CA PHE A 60 -1.78 -14.33 6.76
C PHE A 60 -2.40 -15.71 7.01
N GLN A 61 -3.48 -15.79 7.79
CA GLN A 61 -4.14 -17.05 8.11
C GLN A 61 -4.86 -17.68 6.92
N ALA A 62 -5.50 -16.85 6.09
CA ALA A 62 -6.26 -17.36 4.94
C ALA A 62 -5.34 -17.70 3.76
N ARG A 63 -4.21 -17.01 3.64
CA ARG A 63 -3.30 -17.15 2.49
C ARG A 63 -2.24 -18.24 2.72
N TYR A 64 -1.83 -18.45 3.97
CA TYR A 64 -0.70 -19.32 4.32
C TYR A 64 -1.09 -20.32 5.42
N ASP A 65 -0.67 -21.58 5.28
CA ASP A 65 -0.76 -22.56 6.37
C ASP A 65 0.32 -22.24 7.43
N LEU A 66 -0.02 -21.29 8.31
CA LEU A 66 0.89 -20.87 9.38
C LEU A 66 1.18 -22.00 10.37
N ASP A 67 0.21 -22.89 10.61
CA ASP A 67 0.41 -24.01 11.55
C ASP A 67 1.42 -25.03 11.02
N ALA A 68 1.33 -25.37 9.73
CA ALA A 68 2.34 -26.23 9.10
C ALA A 68 3.72 -25.58 9.13
N ARG A 69 3.82 -24.27 8.80
CA ARG A 69 5.10 -23.53 8.84
C ARG A 69 5.70 -23.47 10.25
N ILE A 70 4.88 -23.22 11.27
CA ILE A 70 5.33 -23.22 12.68
C ILE A 70 5.88 -24.59 13.07
N ARG A 71 5.17 -25.68 12.74
CA ARG A 71 5.65 -27.04 13.01
C ARG A 71 6.97 -27.34 12.31
N THR A 72 7.09 -26.93 11.03
CA THR A 72 8.33 -27.14 10.25
C THR A 72 9.49 -26.36 10.83
N ALA A 73 9.30 -25.08 11.17
CA ALA A 73 10.33 -24.25 11.78
C ALA A 73 10.77 -24.80 13.16
N ALA A 74 9.82 -25.25 13.97
CA ALA A 74 10.14 -25.87 15.28
C ALA A 74 10.93 -27.18 15.12
N ALA A 75 10.55 -28.04 14.16
CA ALA A 75 11.26 -29.29 13.87
C ALA A 75 12.69 -29.04 13.38
N GLN A 76 12.96 -27.89 12.75
CA GLN A 76 14.28 -27.47 12.27
C GLN A 76 15.08 -26.68 13.33
N GLY A 77 14.57 -26.52 14.55
CA GLY A 77 15.21 -25.73 15.60
C GLY A 77 15.18 -24.22 15.37
N GLN A 78 14.36 -23.74 14.42
CA GLN A 78 14.22 -22.32 14.07
C GLN A 78 13.16 -21.63 14.95
N GLU A 79 13.39 -21.61 16.26
CA GLU A 79 12.39 -21.11 17.20
C GLU A 79 12.04 -19.62 17.02
N ALA A 80 12.98 -18.78 16.55
CA ALA A 80 12.71 -17.38 16.25
C ALA A 80 11.70 -17.24 15.12
N VAL A 81 11.84 -18.03 14.05
CA VAL A 81 10.90 -18.08 12.92
C VAL A 81 9.54 -18.58 13.39
N ALA A 82 9.49 -19.64 14.18
CA ALA A 82 8.24 -20.18 14.74
C ALA A 82 7.51 -19.13 15.58
N ARG A 83 8.21 -18.37 16.44
CA ARG A 83 7.64 -17.27 17.23
C ARG A 83 7.12 -16.12 16.35
N SER A 84 7.84 -15.76 15.30
CA SER A 84 7.40 -14.74 14.34
C SER A 84 6.10 -15.15 13.65
N LEU A 85 6.04 -16.36 13.10
CA LEU A 85 4.85 -16.94 12.48
C LEU A 85 3.64 -16.99 13.44
N GLN A 86 3.90 -17.30 14.72
CA GLN A 86 2.84 -17.30 15.74
C GLN A 86 2.22 -15.91 15.95
N ARG A 87 3.02 -14.84 15.90
CA ARG A 87 2.51 -13.45 15.98
C ARG A 87 1.63 -13.10 14.79
N LEU A 88 1.97 -13.57 13.58
CA LEU A 88 1.20 -13.32 12.36
C LEU A 88 -0.23 -13.88 12.41
N LYS A 89 -0.49 -14.89 13.23
CA LYS A 89 -1.85 -15.42 13.43
C LYS A 89 -2.85 -14.38 13.96
N ARG A 90 -2.36 -13.29 14.56
CA ARG A 90 -3.19 -12.22 15.11
C ARG A 90 -2.88 -10.87 14.47
N SER A 91 -2.37 -10.90 13.26
CA SER A 91 -1.99 -9.71 12.49
C SER A 91 -2.47 -9.82 11.05
N GLY A 92 -2.56 -8.68 10.39
CA GLY A 92 -2.84 -8.60 8.97
C GLY A 92 -1.96 -7.54 8.32
N GLY A 93 -1.50 -7.82 7.11
CA GLY A 93 -0.70 -6.89 6.32
C GLY A 93 -1.57 -6.04 5.38
N ILE A 94 -1.18 -4.80 5.18
CA ILE A 94 -1.84 -3.84 4.29
C ILE A 94 -0.75 -3.12 3.50
N LEU A 95 -0.83 -3.21 2.18
CA LEU A 95 -0.01 -2.46 1.24
C LEU A 95 -0.88 -1.43 0.54
N VAL A 96 -0.52 -0.16 0.63
CA VAL A 96 -1.07 0.91 -0.19
C VAL A 96 0.08 1.45 -1.03
N ALA A 97 -0.13 1.55 -2.32
CA ALA A 97 0.89 2.05 -3.25
C ALA A 97 0.24 2.89 -4.33
N ASP A 98 1.02 3.83 -4.85
CA ASP A 98 0.66 4.68 -5.96
C ASP A 98 1.83 4.69 -6.95
N VAL A 99 1.52 4.38 -8.20
CA VAL A 99 2.45 4.42 -9.34
C VAL A 99 2.31 5.77 -10.01
N ALA A 100 3.39 6.54 -10.11
CA ALA A 100 3.39 7.86 -10.75
C ALA A 100 2.77 7.81 -12.15
N GLY A 101 1.56 8.37 -12.30
CA GLY A 101 0.72 8.39 -13.49
C GLY A 101 -0.61 7.66 -13.31
N HIS A 102 -1.58 8.01 -14.14
CA HIS A 102 -2.95 7.49 -14.10
C HIS A 102 -3.37 6.81 -15.43
N GLU A 103 -2.39 6.37 -16.21
CA GLU A 103 -2.61 5.67 -17.46
C GLU A 103 -2.77 4.15 -17.24
N PHE A 104 -3.27 3.45 -18.25
CA PHE A 104 -3.36 1.98 -18.22
C PHE A 104 -2.03 1.28 -17.96
N THR A 105 -0.92 1.85 -18.45
CA THR A 105 0.43 1.32 -18.20
C THR A 105 0.81 1.35 -16.72
N ASP A 106 0.25 2.29 -15.96
CA ASP A 106 0.52 2.44 -14.54
C ASP A 106 -0.24 1.38 -13.72
N ALA A 107 -1.46 1.03 -14.15
CA ALA A 107 -2.17 -0.13 -13.62
C ALA A 107 -1.41 -1.45 -13.84
N VAL A 108 -0.74 -1.62 -14.99
CA VAL A 108 0.13 -2.78 -15.23
C VAL A 108 1.31 -2.80 -14.27
N ARG A 109 1.94 -1.65 -14.01
CA ARG A 109 3.03 -1.52 -13.04
C ARG A 109 2.57 -1.83 -11.61
N ALA A 110 1.37 -1.39 -11.23
CA ALA A 110 0.76 -1.71 -9.94
C ALA A 110 0.55 -3.23 -9.77
N LEU A 111 0.07 -3.92 -10.81
CA LEU A 111 -0.04 -5.39 -10.82
C LEU A 111 1.33 -6.08 -10.70
N MET A 112 2.34 -5.56 -11.40
CA MET A 112 3.71 -6.10 -11.29
C MET A 112 4.26 -5.93 -9.87
N LEU A 113 4.01 -4.78 -9.23
CA LEU A 113 4.35 -4.55 -7.82
C LEU A 113 3.66 -5.57 -6.92
N GLN A 114 2.36 -5.77 -7.10
CA GLN A 114 1.58 -6.71 -6.31
C GLN A 114 2.14 -8.14 -6.41
N GLN A 115 2.44 -8.61 -7.61
CA GLN A 115 3.00 -9.95 -7.81
C GLN A 115 4.42 -10.08 -7.25
N ALA A 116 5.27 -9.07 -7.43
CA ALA A 116 6.61 -9.04 -6.86
C ALA A 116 6.55 -9.06 -5.33
N PHE A 117 5.66 -8.26 -4.74
CA PHE A 117 5.43 -8.22 -3.30
C PHE A 117 4.98 -9.58 -2.75
N TYR A 118 3.96 -10.21 -3.34
CA TYR A 118 3.47 -11.49 -2.83
C TYR A 118 4.48 -12.62 -2.98
N THR A 119 5.26 -12.62 -4.05
CA THR A 119 6.33 -13.61 -4.23
C THR A 119 7.44 -13.43 -3.19
N ALA A 120 7.86 -12.20 -2.95
CA ALA A 120 8.87 -11.89 -1.95
C ALA A 120 8.35 -12.15 -0.52
N ALA A 121 7.08 -11.82 -0.23
CA ALA A 121 6.46 -12.10 1.06
C ALA A 121 6.43 -13.60 1.38
N LEU A 122 6.12 -14.45 0.40
CA LEU A 122 6.14 -15.89 0.59
C LEU A 122 7.54 -16.39 1.01
N TYR A 123 8.58 -15.90 0.30
CA TYR A 123 9.96 -16.23 0.61
C TYR A 123 10.39 -15.74 2.00
N GLU A 124 10.03 -14.51 2.37
CA GLU A 124 10.32 -13.94 3.69
C GLU A 124 9.67 -14.74 4.82
N LEU A 125 8.43 -15.19 4.64
CA LEU A 125 7.73 -16.03 5.62
C LEU A 125 8.43 -17.39 5.82
N ASP A 126 8.94 -17.99 4.74
CA ASP A 126 9.65 -19.26 4.82
C ASP A 126 11.02 -19.12 5.50
N GLN A 127 11.71 -18.01 5.31
CA GLN A 127 13.07 -17.80 5.84
C GLN A 127 13.08 -17.12 7.21
N ASN A 128 12.19 -16.15 7.44
CA ASN A 128 12.24 -15.26 8.59
C ASN A 128 10.99 -15.36 9.48
N GLY A 129 9.91 -15.98 8.98
CA GLY A 129 8.63 -16.04 9.67
C GLY A 129 7.90 -14.70 9.76
N GLU A 130 8.40 -13.65 9.11
CA GLU A 130 7.82 -12.32 9.05
C GLU A 130 8.25 -11.60 7.76
N ILE A 131 7.54 -10.55 7.35
CA ILE A 131 7.94 -9.70 6.23
C ILE A 131 8.96 -8.69 6.75
N THR A 132 10.22 -8.83 6.32
CA THR A 132 11.31 -7.96 6.74
C THR A 132 11.51 -6.77 5.80
N VAL A 133 12.29 -5.80 6.23
CA VAL A 133 12.71 -4.64 5.40
C VAL A 133 13.46 -5.07 4.13
N ARG A 134 14.09 -6.23 4.14
CA ARG A 134 14.81 -6.80 3.00
C ARG A 134 13.90 -6.99 1.79
N LEU A 135 12.62 -7.34 2.00
CA LEU A 135 11.64 -7.42 0.93
C LEU A 135 11.61 -6.12 0.11
N PHE A 136 11.54 -4.98 0.78
CA PHE A 136 11.44 -3.67 0.12
C PHE A 136 12.72 -3.28 -0.61
N GLU A 137 13.88 -3.67 -0.09
CA GLU A 137 15.18 -3.52 -0.76
C GLU A 137 15.21 -4.34 -2.05
N GLN A 138 14.73 -5.58 -2.01
CA GLN A 138 14.66 -6.47 -3.18
C GLN A 138 13.66 -5.96 -4.22
N VAL A 139 12.46 -5.52 -3.79
CA VAL A 139 11.47 -4.93 -4.67
C VAL A 139 12.02 -3.67 -5.31
N ASN A 140 12.65 -2.79 -4.55
CA ASN A 140 13.31 -1.58 -5.09
C ASN A 140 14.34 -1.93 -6.17
N THR A 141 15.19 -2.93 -5.92
CA THR A 141 16.19 -3.40 -6.90
C THR A 141 15.53 -3.94 -8.16
N ARG A 142 14.48 -4.72 -8.00
CA ARG A 142 13.73 -5.30 -9.12
C ARG A 142 13.17 -4.22 -10.04
N PHE A 143 12.59 -3.16 -9.47
CA PHE A 143 12.02 -2.06 -10.23
C PHE A 143 13.09 -1.13 -10.80
N LEU A 144 14.15 -0.84 -10.06
CA LEU A 144 15.26 -0.03 -10.54
C LEU A 144 15.93 -0.64 -11.79
N LYS A 145 16.02 -1.98 -11.85
CA LYS A 145 16.56 -2.74 -12.99
C LYS A 145 15.57 -2.93 -14.13
N SER A 146 14.29 -2.67 -13.88
CA SER A 146 13.24 -2.95 -14.84
C SER A 146 13.12 -1.82 -15.87
N ALA A 147 13.21 -2.18 -17.16
CA ALA A 147 12.85 -1.26 -18.26
C ALA A 147 11.38 -0.80 -18.17
N THR A 148 10.54 -1.48 -17.39
CA THR A 148 9.11 -1.17 -17.23
C THR A 148 8.86 0.19 -16.60
N LEU A 149 9.77 0.68 -15.74
CA LEU A 149 9.68 2.02 -15.16
C LEU A 149 10.34 3.10 -16.02
N ARG A 150 11.04 2.70 -17.10
CA ARG A 150 11.65 3.65 -18.04
C ARG A 150 10.64 3.97 -19.13
N ASN A 151 10.17 5.18 -19.17
CA ASN A 151 9.34 5.67 -20.27
C ASN A 151 10.24 5.93 -21.47
N LEU A 152 10.40 4.95 -22.35
CA LEU A 152 11.14 5.06 -23.61
C LEU A 152 10.37 5.85 -24.68
N ALA A 153 9.08 6.14 -24.45
CA ALA A 153 8.25 6.92 -25.33
C ALA A 153 8.53 8.41 -25.15
N ALA A 154 8.96 9.07 -26.21
CA ALA A 154 9.15 10.52 -26.33
C ALA A 154 10.54 11.09 -26.01
N GLY A 155 11.62 10.29 -26.00
CA GLY A 155 12.99 10.87 -25.91
C GLY A 155 13.31 11.61 -24.61
N ARG A 156 12.47 11.44 -23.59
CA ARG A 156 12.70 11.89 -22.22
C ARG A 156 12.88 10.67 -21.34
N ASP A 157 14.03 10.59 -20.69
CA ASP A 157 14.36 9.56 -19.68
C ASP A 157 13.58 9.85 -18.37
N LEU A 158 12.24 9.92 -18.46
CA LEU A 158 11.38 10.07 -17.30
C LEU A 158 11.20 8.69 -16.67
N THR A 159 11.90 8.48 -15.57
CA THR A 159 11.75 7.28 -14.78
C THR A 159 10.46 7.39 -13.98
N SER A 160 9.49 6.51 -14.22
CA SER A 160 8.35 6.34 -13.35
C SER A 160 8.84 5.76 -12.02
N PHE A 161 8.16 6.10 -10.93
CA PHE A 161 8.46 5.61 -9.59
C PHE A 161 7.18 5.17 -8.89
N ILE A 162 7.32 4.47 -7.77
CA ILE A 162 6.18 3.99 -7.00
C ILE A 162 6.34 4.48 -5.57
N THR A 163 5.34 5.20 -5.07
CA THR A 163 5.22 5.44 -3.64
C THR A 163 4.52 4.26 -2.99
N LEU A 164 4.92 3.86 -1.79
CA LEU A 164 4.23 2.82 -1.05
C LEU A 164 4.37 2.95 0.45
N ILE A 165 3.35 2.47 1.14
CA ILE A 165 3.39 2.11 2.55
C ILE A 165 2.94 0.66 2.70
N TYR A 166 3.71 -0.14 3.41
CA TYR A 166 3.31 -1.47 3.85
C TYR A 166 3.36 -1.52 5.36
N GLY A 167 2.28 -1.96 5.98
CA GLY A 167 2.26 -2.13 7.43
C GLY A 167 1.46 -3.35 7.87
N GLU A 168 1.76 -3.79 9.08
CA GLU A 168 1.10 -4.90 9.75
C GLU A 168 0.38 -4.36 10.99
N ILE A 169 -0.94 -4.52 11.01
CA ILE A 169 -1.76 -4.22 12.18
C ILE A 169 -1.98 -5.49 13.01
N SER A 170 -1.76 -5.39 14.31
CA SER A 170 -2.00 -6.46 15.26
C SER A 170 -3.34 -6.27 15.98
N HIS A 171 -3.82 -7.33 16.63
CA HIS A 171 -5.02 -7.31 17.48
C HIS A 171 -4.93 -6.37 18.70
N THR A 172 -3.76 -5.83 18.99
CA THR A 172 -3.55 -4.85 20.09
C THR A 172 -3.57 -3.41 19.58
N GLY A 173 -3.93 -3.16 18.33
CA GLY A 173 -3.89 -1.83 17.73
C GLY A 173 -2.49 -1.35 17.33
N ARG A 174 -1.46 -2.19 17.44
CA ARG A 174 -0.10 -1.83 17.04
C ARG A 174 0.08 -1.96 15.53
N PHE A 175 0.47 -0.87 14.89
CA PHE A 175 0.75 -0.80 13.46
C PHE A 175 2.24 -0.57 13.22
N ARG A 176 2.91 -1.56 12.63
CA ARG A 176 4.33 -1.50 12.23
C ARG A 176 4.40 -1.37 10.71
N PHE A 177 5.15 -0.40 10.20
CA PHE A 177 5.14 -0.13 8.77
C PHE A 177 6.48 0.37 8.23
N VAL A 178 6.64 0.21 6.90
CA VAL A 178 7.70 0.78 6.07
C VAL A 178 7.06 1.72 5.07
N SER A 179 7.65 2.91 4.89
CA SER A 179 7.20 3.90 3.91
C SER A 179 8.29 4.23 2.90
N ALA A 180 7.93 4.36 1.64
CA ALA A 180 8.78 4.75 0.54
C ALA A 180 8.13 5.87 -0.28
N GLY A 181 8.35 7.13 0.14
CA GLY A 181 7.82 8.33 -0.51
C GLY A 181 6.30 8.48 -0.43
N HIS A 182 5.63 7.67 0.38
CA HIS A 182 4.17 7.66 0.52
C HIS A 182 3.70 8.63 1.60
N PRO A 183 2.50 9.22 1.48
CA PRO A 183 1.93 10.05 2.53
C PRO A 183 1.95 9.36 3.90
N PRO A 184 2.26 10.07 4.99
CA PRO A 184 2.28 9.48 6.32
C PRO A 184 0.86 9.07 6.76
N PRO A 185 0.73 7.99 7.55
CA PRO A 185 -0.55 7.60 8.10
C PRO A 185 -1.09 8.67 9.05
N LEU A 186 -2.41 8.83 9.11
CA LEU A 186 -3.09 9.71 10.05
C LEU A 186 -3.78 8.87 11.13
N VAL A 187 -3.64 9.29 12.38
CA VAL A 187 -4.31 8.66 13.53
C VAL A 187 -5.34 9.63 14.10
N PHE A 188 -6.61 9.25 14.04
CA PHE A 188 -7.68 10.00 14.70
C PHE A 188 -7.97 9.37 16.06
N SER A 189 -7.85 10.17 17.11
CA SER A 189 -8.22 9.75 18.46
C SER A 189 -9.70 10.00 18.70
N ARG A 190 -10.43 8.97 19.05
CA ARG A 190 -11.84 9.08 19.43
C ARG A 190 -12.02 9.90 20.69
N GLU A 191 -11.10 9.76 21.65
CA GLU A 191 -11.16 10.47 22.92
C GLU A 191 -11.01 11.98 22.74
N PHE A 192 -10.01 12.39 21.93
CA PHE A 192 -9.72 13.82 21.71
C PHE A 192 -10.52 14.42 20.54
N ASP A 193 -11.26 13.61 19.80
CA ASP A 193 -12.07 13.98 18.63
C ASP A 193 -11.29 14.74 17.56
N ARG A 194 -10.03 14.36 17.34
CA ARG A 194 -9.13 14.99 16.38
C ARG A 194 -8.01 14.08 15.94
N PHE A 195 -7.32 14.47 14.88
CA PHE A 195 -6.07 13.81 14.52
C PHE A 195 -4.98 14.07 15.56
N VAL A 196 -4.25 13.01 15.88
CA VAL A 196 -3.04 13.08 16.71
C VAL A 196 -1.91 13.61 15.85
N GLU A 197 -1.25 14.66 16.31
CA GLU A 197 -0.06 15.17 15.65
C GLU A 197 1.10 14.20 15.85
N ILE A 198 1.62 13.67 14.75
CA ILE A 198 2.81 12.81 14.75
C ILE A 198 3.96 13.66 14.25
N SER A 199 4.95 13.91 15.12
CA SER A 199 6.14 14.67 14.73
C SER A 199 6.83 13.98 13.54
N PRO A 200 7.16 14.73 12.45
CA PRO A 200 7.87 14.19 11.29
C PRO A 200 9.17 13.47 11.65
N ASP A 201 9.85 13.90 12.69
CA ASP A 201 11.10 13.31 13.18
C ASP A 201 10.94 11.87 13.72
N ARG A 202 9.70 11.48 14.01
CA ARG A 202 9.37 10.12 14.50
C ARG A 202 9.03 9.14 13.40
N LEU A 203 8.89 9.61 12.17
CA LEU A 203 8.55 8.79 11.02
C LEU A 203 9.66 8.81 9.99
N VAL A 204 10.15 7.65 9.62
CA VAL A 204 11.17 7.50 8.57
C VAL A 204 10.47 7.13 7.28
N SER A 205 10.55 8.01 6.28
CA SER A 205 10.15 7.72 4.90
C SER A 205 11.36 7.69 4.01
N TYR A 206 11.44 6.70 3.15
CA TYR A 206 12.47 6.55 2.14
C TYR A 206 12.01 7.11 0.81
N PRO A 207 12.93 7.42 -0.11
CA PRO A 207 12.55 7.75 -1.48
C PRO A 207 11.69 6.66 -2.12
N PRO A 208 10.84 7.00 -3.10
CA PRO A 208 10.00 6.04 -3.81
C PRO A 208 10.77 4.84 -4.36
N ILE A 209 10.06 3.74 -4.56
CA ILE A 209 10.59 2.53 -5.18
C ILE A 209 10.95 2.80 -6.65
N GLY A 210 12.11 2.31 -7.08
CA GLY A 210 12.61 2.43 -8.45
C GLY A 210 13.35 3.75 -8.74
N LEU A 211 13.40 4.69 -7.78
CA LEU A 211 14.04 5.99 -7.98
C LEU A 211 15.53 5.99 -7.65
N GLN A 212 15.93 5.34 -6.56
CA GLN A 212 17.31 5.30 -6.07
C GLN A 212 17.75 3.88 -5.74
N PRO A 213 19.02 3.51 -6.01
CA PRO A 213 19.56 2.24 -5.56
C PRO A 213 19.70 2.22 -4.02
N SER A 214 19.56 1.03 -3.42
CA SER A 214 19.87 0.83 -2.01
C SER A 214 21.39 0.77 -1.80
N GLU A 215 21.87 1.38 -0.71
CA GLU A 215 23.30 1.52 -0.42
C GLU A 215 24.04 0.17 -0.33
N ASP A 216 23.41 -0.80 0.30
CA ASP A 216 23.99 -2.13 0.58
C ASP A 216 23.88 -3.12 -0.60
N GLN A 217 23.42 -2.68 -1.77
CA GLN A 217 23.27 -3.60 -2.90
C GLN A 217 24.59 -3.81 -3.64
N ALA A 218 24.93 -5.08 -3.88
CA ALA A 218 26.13 -5.47 -4.62
C ALA A 218 26.27 -4.79 -5.98
N ASP A 219 25.15 -4.51 -6.64
CA ASP A 219 25.09 -3.85 -7.95
C ASP A 219 24.94 -2.32 -7.88
N ALA A 220 24.92 -1.72 -6.69
CA ALA A 220 24.65 -0.28 -6.52
C ALA A 220 25.61 0.59 -7.35
N GLY A 221 26.87 0.19 -7.46
CA GLY A 221 27.88 0.89 -8.24
C GLY A 221 27.65 0.91 -9.76
N ARG A 222 26.70 0.11 -10.27
CA ARG A 222 26.34 0.05 -11.70
C ARG A 222 25.28 1.05 -12.10
N TYR A 223 24.69 1.77 -11.14
CA TYR A 223 23.62 2.74 -11.41
C TYR A 223 24.15 4.16 -11.41
N VAL A 224 23.51 5.02 -12.22
CA VAL A 224 23.81 6.44 -12.23
C VAL A 224 23.43 7.05 -10.89
N ARG A 225 24.36 7.75 -10.26
CA ARG A 225 24.22 8.31 -8.91
C ARG A 225 23.62 9.71 -8.88
N ALA A 226 22.80 10.08 -9.85
CA ALA A 226 22.29 11.46 -9.93
C ALA A 226 21.53 11.91 -8.65
N LEU A 227 20.87 10.97 -7.96
CA LEU A 227 20.08 11.23 -6.75
C LEU A 227 20.69 10.62 -5.47
N GLY A 228 21.91 10.06 -5.55
CA GLY A 228 22.52 9.38 -4.40
C GLY A 228 22.03 7.96 -4.17
N TYR A 229 22.21 7.48 -2.95
CA TYR A 229 21.78 6.15 -2.51
C TYR A 229 20.69 6.23 -1.46
N LYS A 230 19.76 5.27 -1.50
CA LYS A 230 18.79 5.06 -0.45
C LYS A 230 19.46 4.34 0.72
N LYS A 231 19.33 4.90 1.92
CA LYS A 231 19.72 4.21 3.15
C LYS A 231 18.83 2.99 3.38
N ARG A 232 19.25 2.11 4.28
CA ARG A 232 18.52 0.91 4.64
C ARG A 232 17.12 1.26 5.18
N TYR A 233 16.10 0.53 4.74
CA TYR A 233 14.74 0.70 5.25
C TYR A 233 14.65 0.46 6.77
N THR A 234 13.80 1.22 7.43
CA THR A 234 13.53 1.13 8.87
C THR A 234 12.04 0.94 9.11
N VAL A 235 11.71 0.15 10.10
CA VAL A 235 10.32 -0.06 10.51
C VAL A 235 9.90 1.07 11.44
N ASN A 236 8.81 1.73 11.08
CA ASN A 236 8.10 2.68 11.92
C ASN A 236 7.03 1.95 12.75
N GLU A 237 6.58 2.57 13.83
CA GLU A 237 5.55 2.01 14.69
C GLU A 237 4.60 3.08 15.22
N LEU A 238 3.31 2.79 15.11
CA LEU A 238 2.21 3.55 15.69
C LEU A 238 1.32 2.63 16.51
N ASN A 239 0.73 3.15 17.58
CA ASN A 239 -0.21 2.42 18.40
C ASN A 239 -1.56 3.14 18.40
N LEU A 240 -2.63 2.39 18.09
CA LEU A 240 -3.99 2.81 18.33
C LEU A 240 -4.32 2.47 19.78
N MET A 241 -4.31 3.48 20.65
CA MET A 241 -4.35 3.30 22.10
C MET A 241 -5.75 3.10 22.63
N GLY A 242 -6.73 3.80 22.03
CA GLY A 242 -8.11 3.83 22.50
C GLY A 242 -9.04 2.97 21.65
N GLN A 243 -10.08 2.45 22.31
CA GLN A 243 -11.19 1.83 21.59
C GLN A 243 -11.91 2.89 20.74
N GLY A 244 -12.04 2.63 19.45
CA GLY A 244 -12.62 3.56 18.48
C GLY A 244 -11.62 4.49 17.81
N ASP A 245 -10.33 4.45 18.16
CA ASP A 245 -9.28 5.15 17.42
C ASP A 245 -9.22 4.65 15.99
N VAL A 246 -8.91 5.55 15.05
CA VAL A 246 -8.92 5.26 13.60
C VAL A 246 -7.55 5.60 13.00
N LEU A 247 -6.99 4.65 12.27
CA LEU A 247 -5.82 4.84 11.42
C LEU A 247 -6.26 4.94 9.95
N LEU A 248 -5.78 5.97 9.25
CA LEU A 248 -6.00 6.17 7.83
C LEU A 248 -4.69 5.97 7.04
N LEU A 249 -4.74 5.15 6.00
CA LEU A 249 -3.73 5.08 4.95
C LEU A 249 -4.37 5.57 3.67
N TYR A 250 -3.67 6.41 2.89
CA TYR A 250 -4.27 7.07 1.73
C TYR A 250 -3.20 7.43 0.69
N THR A 251 -3.62 7.53 -0.57
CA THR A 251 -2.80 8.09 -1.65
C THR A 251 -3.01 9.59 -1.76
N ASP A 252 -2.10 10.29 -2.45
CA ASP A 252 -2.10 11.75 -2.54
C ASP A 252 -3.37 12.31 -3.21
N GLY A 253 -4.08 11.53 -4.04
CA GLY A 253 -5.38 11.91 -4.59
C GLY A 253 -6.45 12.26 -3.54
N LEU A 254 -6.24 11.96 -2.26
CA LEU A 254 -7.10 12.46 -1.19
C LEU A 254 -6.89 13.97 -0.95
N PHE A 255 -5.65 14.46 -1.02
CA PHE A 255 -5.23 15.84 -0.77
C PHE A 255 -4.42 16.40 -1.94
N ASP A 256 -4.84 16.13 -3.15
CA ASP A 256 -4.16 16.60 -4.34
C ASP A 256 -3.84 18.12 -4.26
N LEU A 257 -2.68 18.51 -4.81
CA LEU A 257 -2.14 19.87 -4.76
C LEU A 257 -3.13 20.95 -5.24
N PHE A 258 -4.04 20.61 -6.13
CA PHE A 258 -5.08 21.49 -6.66
C PHE A 258 -6.44 21.29 -5.97
N SER A 259 -6.53 20.37 -5.01
CA SER A 259 -7.77 20.09 -4.29
C SER A 259 -7.96 21.07 -3.15
N PRO A 260 -9.14 21.70 -3.04
CA PRO A 260 -9.47 22.50 -1.87
C PRO A 260 -9.74 21.64 -0.62
N TYR A 261 -9.65 20.32 -0.72
CA TYR A 261 -9.91 19.41 0.41
C TYR A 261 -8.74 19.44 1.40
N THR A 262 -9.03 19.76 2.63
CA THR A 262 -8.04 19.98 3.68
C THR A 262 -8.10 18.91 4.77
N GLN A 263 -7.00 18.74 5.52
CA GLN A 263 -6.98 17.84 6.68
C GLN A 263 -8.06 18.19 7.73
N ALA A 264 -8.37 19.46 7.91
CA ALA A 264 -9.44 19.89 8.82
C ALA A 264 -10.85 19.47 8.34
N GLN A 265 -11.05 19.34 7.02
CA GLN A 265 -12.30 18.82 6.46
C GLN A 265 -12.36 17.29 6.63
N LEU A 266 -11.26 16.60 6.37
CA LEU A 266 -11.13 15.17 6.64
C LEU A 266 -11.42 14.85 8.11
N GLU A 267 -10.84 15.61 9.04
CA GLU A 267 -11.07 15.44 10.48
C GLU A 267 -12.55 15.56 10.85
N ARG A 268 -13.26 16.56 10.31
CA ARG A 268 -14.71 16.68 10.52
C ARG A 268 -15.51 15.51 9.95
N ALA A 269 -15.11 15.00 8.77
CA ALA A 269 -15.77 13.85 8.17
C ALA A 269 -15.57 12.57 9.00
N VAL A 270 -14.37 12.35 9.54
CA VAL A 270 -14.06 11.22 10.44
C VAL A 270 -14.82 11.39 11.76
N SER A 271 -14.78 12.57 12.39
CA SER A 271 -15.49 12.86 13.63
C SER A 271 -17.00 12.59 13.52
N ALA A 272 -17.60 13.01 12.41
CA ALA A 272 -19.04 12.80 12.16
C ALA A 272 -19.43 11.32 11.98
N ALA A 273 -18.49 10.47 11.51
CA ALA A 273 -18.72 9.05 11.22
C ALA A 273 -18.05 8.09 12.22
N LYS A 274 -17.33 8.60 13.24
CA LYS A 274 -16.45 7.83 14.13
C LYS A 274 -17.12 6.67 14.86
N ASP A 275 -18.44 6.75 15.08
CA ASP A 275 -19.19 5.70 15.76
C ASP A 275 -19.62 4.57 14.80
N GLY A 276 -19.56 4.78 13.50
CA GLY A 276 -19.81 3.79 12.46
C GLY A 276 -18.69 2.75 12.31
N SER A 277 -18.87 1.82 11.39
CA SER A 277 -17.86 0.86 10.98
C SER A 277 -16.72 1.55 10.19
N ALA A 278 -15.60 0.86 9.98
CA ALA A 278 -14.53 1.32 9.09
C ALA A 278 -15.06 1.64 7.68
N LYS A 279 -16.05 0.86 7.21
CA LYS A 279 -16.72 1.11 5.94
C LYS A 279 -17.50 2.43 5.96
N ASP A 280 -18.30 2.67 7.00
CA ASP A 280 -19.10 3.89 7.13
C ASP A 280 -18.21 5.14 7.17
N ILE A 281 -17.09 5.06 7.89
CA ILE A 281 -16.08 6.14 7.96
C ILE A 281 -15.47 6.38 6.58
N CYS A 282 -15.04 5.32 5.88
CA CYS A 282 -14.45 5.41 4.55
C CYS A 282 -15.42 6.06 3.56
N GLU A 283 -16.67 5.60 3.52
CA GLU A 283 -17.72 6.13 2.65
C GLU A 283 -18.07 7.58 2.98
N ALA A 284 -18.06 7.96 4.26
CA ALA A 284 -18.29 9.33 4.70
C ALA A 284 -17.18 10.27 4.21
N ILE A 285 -15.91 9.87 4.35
CA ILE A 285 -14.76 10.62 3.86
C ILE A 285 -14.85 10.83 2.34
N VAL A 286 -15.09 9.77 1.58
CA VAL A 286 -15.18 9.85 0.11
C VAL A 286 -16.33 10.73 -0.33
N ARG A 287 -17.49 10.64 0.32
CA ARG A 287 -18.65 11.47 0.03
C ARG A 287 -18.38 12.94 0.33
N ASP A 288 -17.76 13.25 1.47
CA ASP A 288 -17.41 14.61 1.87
C ASP A 288 -16.41 15.25 0.90
N ARG A 289 -15.37 14.48 0.51
CA ARG A 289 -14.38 14.94 -0.48
C ARG A 289 -15.01 15.21 -1.85
N ARG A 290 -15.84 14.29 -2.37
CA ARG A 290 -16.54 14.47 -3.65
C ARG A 290 -17.47 15.68 -3.69
N GLY A 291 -18.04 16.03 -2.57
CA GLY A 291 -18.89 17.23 -2.46
C GLY A 291 -18.12 18.55 -2.48
N LYS A 292 -16.78 18.52 -2.35
CA LYS A 292 -15.95 19.72 -2.16
C LYS A 292 -14.83 19.89 -3.17
N ALA A 293 -14.43 18.82 -3.86
CA ALA A 293 -13.29 18.85 -4.78
C ALA A 293 -13.52 17.89 -5.95
N GLU A 294 -13.13 18.33 -7.15
CA GLU A 294 -13.02 17.43 -8.31
C GLU A 294 -11.89 16.41 -8.08
N GLN A 295 -12.06 15.24 -8.65
CA GLN A 295 -11.02 14.23 -8.65
C GLN A 295 -10.06 14.54 -9.80
N THR A 296 -8.78 14.63 -9.51
CA THR A 296 -7.70 14.94 -10.46
C THR A 296 -6.66 13.83 -10.54
N ASP A 297 -6.71 12.86 -9.61
CA ASP A 297 -5.88 11.68 -9.58
C ASP A 297 -6.65 10.47 -9.03
N ASP A 298 -6.04 9.28 -9.08
CA ASP A 298 -6.56 8.10 -8.41
C ASP A 298 -6.67 8.37 -6.89
N LEU A 299 -7.70 7.83 -6.27
CA LEU A 299 -7.92 7.99 -4.83
C LEU A 299 -8.05 6.63 -4.18
N SER A 300 -7.10 6.32 -3.31
CA SER A 300 -7.17 5.14 -2.43
C SER A 300 -7.19 5.54 -0.97
N LEU A 301 -8.03 4.88 -0.21
CA LEU A 301 -8.19 5.09 1.23
C LEU A 301 -8.41 3.77 1.92
N VAL A 302 -7.66 3.53 3.00
CA VAL A 302 -7.87 2.42 3.95
C VAL A 302 -8.14 2.99 5.32
N VAL A 303 -9.22 2.53 5.91
CA VAL A 303 -9.64 2.85 7.29
C VAL A 303 -9.43 1.62 8.15
N ILE A 304 -8.70 1.78 9.25
CA ILE A 304 -8.48 0.75 10.27
C ILE A 304 -8.97 1.29 11.59
N LYS A 305 -10.04 0.72 12.12
CA LYS A 305 -10.64 1.12 13.40
C LYS A 305 -10.31 0.09 14.48
N HIS A 306 -9.82 0.55 15.63
CA HIS A 306 -9.62 -0.28 16.81
C HIS A 306 -10.94 -0.44 17.56
N CYS A 307 -11.39 -1.69 17.82
CA CYS A 307 -12.71 -2.01 18.36
C CYS A 307 -12.63 -2.61 19.78
#